data_6346f82349e828dba882bff9a6ad75e2
#
_entry.id   6346f82349e828dba882bff9a6ad75e2
#
_cell.length_a   1.000
_cell.length_b   1.000
_cell.length_c   1.000
_cell.angle_alpha   90.00
_cell.angle_beta   90.00
_cell.angle_gamma   90.00
#
_symmetry.space_group_name_H-M   'P 1'
#
loop_
_entity.id
_entity.type
_entity.pdbx_description
1 polymer ?
#
loop_
_entity_poly.entity_id
_entity_poly.type
_entity_poly.pdbx_seq_one_letter_code
_entity_poly.pdbx_strand_id
1 'polypeptide(L)'
;GELNVIYRGDRSEIALFPGKNLDNPLSMNTVDICPVGALVSSDFLFQSRVWHLHSNPSVCADCAVGCNSRVDMDAKNLIKRIVPRRNDAVNKSWMCDHGRLSFGYTHENRLQKPKVHGKDASWKEARAAALELLSAPHSVALVSAWNTNEAMSAMKEFLNTEFPSIRIFGYANKTEADQTFPGFTISGDKNPNRAGLKQVLGVDPEASIQALAAENAAIGTLFLVHNIPGFELTRELKAIMDRAQNVVLLDFASGELLRYGNVAVALPTLTSFEKSGTFVNRQGIAQSFEPVMEPVTYGMPETEIVAGLGTALRATRPATGVLA
;
A
#
# COMPACT_ATOMS: atom_id res chain seq x y z
N GLY A 1 4.95 23.91 23.18
CA GLY A 1 4.48 23.22 24.37
C GLY A 1 2.99 23.32 24.52
N GLU A 2 2.27 22.28 24.05
CA GLU A 2 0.80 22.17 24.22
C GLU A 2 0.47 21.54 25.58
N LEU A 3 1.29 20.56 26.02
CA LEU A 3 1.23 19.99 27.36
C LEU A 3 2.28 20.65 28.27
N ASN A 4 1.90 20.90 29.48
CA ASN A 4 2.81 21.45 30.50
C ASN A 4 2.46 20.89 31.88
N VAL A 5 3.41 20.96 32.81
CA VAL A 5 3.15 20.66 34.21
C VAL A 5 2.76 21.94 34.90
N ILE A 6 1.55 22.00 35.42
CA ILE A 6 1.05 23.12 36.23
C ILE A 6 1.07 22.75 37.70
N TYR A 7 1.06 23.76 38.56
CA TYR A 7 1.26 23.68 40.03
C TYR A 7 2.62 23.09 40.41
N ARG A 8 2.82 22.82 41.69
CA ARG A 8 4.09 22.31 42.25
C ARG A 8 3.83 21.31 43.37
N GLY A 9 4.82 20.44 43.60
CA GLY A 9 4.79 19.44 44.65
C GLY A 9 3.68 18.41 44.45
N ASP A 10 2.93 18.13 45.51
CA ASP A 10 1.83 17.16 45.54
C ASP A 10 0.61 17.53 44.68
N ARG A 11 0.54 18.79 44.23
CA ARG A 11 -0.52 19.30 43.38
C ARG A 11 -0.11 19.40 41.89
N SER A 12 1.07 18.90 41.55
CA SER A 12 1.52 18.91 40.14
C SER A 12 0.58 18.08 39.25
N GLU A 13 0.12 18.67 38.18
CA GLU A 13 -0.67 17.96 37.18
C GLU A 13 -0.21 18.29 35.75
N ILE A 14 -0.43 17.37 34.82
CA ILE A 14 -0.22 17.60 33.41
C ILE A 14 -1.49 18.20 32.81
N ALA A 15 -1.38 19.39 32.26
CA ALA A 15 -2.52 20.09 31.67
C ALA A 15 -2.20 20.69 30.31
N LEU A 16 -3.25 20.90 29.54
CA LEU A 16 -3.21 21.68 28.32
C LEU A 16 -3.24 23.17 28.65
N PHE A 17 -2.67 24.00 27.79
CA PHE A 17 -2.87 25.43 27.85
C PHE A 17 -4.38 25.76 27.66
N PRO A 18 -4.97 26.65 28.45
CA PRO A 18 -6.39 26.99 28.33
C PRO A 18 -6.80 27.33 26.89
N GLY A 19 -7.83 26.67 26.39
CA GLY A 19 -8.35 26.85 25.02
C GLY A 19 -7.52 26.19 23.91
N LYS A 20 -6.52 25.35 24.26
CA LYS A 20 -5.74 24.55 23.31
C LYS A 20 -6.13 23.08 23.41
N ASN A 21 -6.15 22.41 22.26
CA ASN A 21 -6.24 20.95 22.19
C ASN A 21 -4.85 20.38 21.93
N LEU A 22 -4.67 19.10 22.24
CA LEU A 22 -3.50 18.33 21.83
C LEU A 22 -3.78 17.73 20.48
N ASP A 23 -3.52 18.45 19.41
CA ASP A 23 -3.79 18.06 18.01
C ASP A 23 -2.52 18.06 17.13
N ASN A 24 -1.36 18.05 17.75
CA ASN A 24 -0.09 17.92 17.07
C ASN A 24 0.01 16.56 16.37
N PRO A 25 0.52 16.46 15.13
CA PRO A 25 0.66 15.20 14.39
C PRO A 25 1.51 14.11 15.06
N LEU A 26 2.16 14.42 16.17
CA LEU A 26 2.96 13.50 17.00
C LEU A 26 2.36 13.31 18.41
N SER A 27 1.14 13.75 18.67
CA SER A 27 0.53 13.84 20.00
C SER A 27 0.45 12.48 20.70
N MET A 28 0.16 11.40 19.95
CA MET A 28 0.04 10.05 20.51
C MET A 28 1.35 9.46 21.03
N ASN A 29 2.51 10.06 20.70
CA ASN A 29 3.77 9.63 21.33
C ASN A 29 3.79 9.94 22.84
N THR A 30 3.00 10.89 23.32
CA THR A 30 2.83 11.16 24.76
C THR A 30 2.13 9.99 25.47
N VAL A 31 1.24 9.29 24.78
CA VAL A 31 0.58 8.07 25.29
C VAL A 31 1.60 6.95 25.46
N ASP A 32 2.53 6.79 24.51
CA ASP A 32 3.52 5.73 24.55
C ASP A 32 4.55 5.91 25.68
N ILE A 33 4.89 7.16 26.03
CA ILE A 33 5.87 7.46 27.09
C ILE A 33 5.24 7.54 28.49
N CYS A 34 3.90 7.54 28.59
CA CYS A 34 3.23 7.58 29.90
C CYS A 34 3.25 6.20 30.56
N PRO A 35 4.07 5.97 31.60
CA PRO A 35 4.29 4.62 32.15
C PRO A 35 3.12 4.13 32.99
N VAL A 36 2.23 5.02 33.42
CA VAL A 36 1.13 4.71 34.36
C VAL A 36 -0.23 4.60 33.64
N GLY A 37 -0.28 4.79 32.33
CA GLY A 37 -1.53 4.72 31.58
C GLY A 37 -2.54 5.83 31.88
N ALA A 38 -2.06 6.97 32.39
CA ALA A 38 -2.89 8.16 32.65
C ALA A 38 -3.23 8.91 31.35
N LEU A 39 -2.32 8.86 30.38
CA LEU A 39 -2.58 9.37 29.02
C LEU A 39 -2.98 8.18 28.14
N VAL A 40 -4.13 8.28 27.49
CA VAL A 40 -4.68 7.24 26.62
C VAL A 40 -5.12 7.84 25.29
N SER A 41 -5.07 7.03 24.23
CA SER A 41 -5.67 7.40 22.96
C SER A 41 -7.18 7.30 23.05
N SER A 42 -7.90 8.33 22.61
CA SER A 42 -9.36 8.32 22.49
C SER A 42 -9.85 7.19 21.57
N ASP A 43 -9.12 6.92 20.50
CA ASP A 43 -9.45 5.92 19.49
C ASP A 43 -9.32 4.49 20.02
N PHE A 44 -8.42 4.27 20.98
CA PHE A 44 -8.23 2.96 21.60
C PHE A 44 -9.02 2.79 22.90
N LEU A 45 -9.46 3.88 23.53
CA LEU A 45 -10.17 3.84 24.81
C LEU A 45 -11.45 3.01 24.67
N PHE A 46 -11.63 2.03 25.56
CA PHE A 46 -12.75 1.08 25.60
C PHE A 46 -12.86 0.10 24.41
N GLN A 47 -11.89 0.10 23.46
CA GLN A 47 -11.91 -0.83 22.33
C GLN A 47 -11.49 -2.24 22.73
N SER A 48 -10.46 -2.37 23.56
CA SER A 48 -9.95 -3.66 24.02
C SER A 48 -9.08 -3.49 25.26
N ARG A 49 -8.88 -4.61 25.98
CA ARG A 49 -7.83 -4.69 27.02
C ARG A 49 -6.53 -5.15 26.36
N VAL A 50 -5.41 -4.53 26.74
CA VAL A 50 -4.09 -4.78 26.09
C VAL A 50 -3.68 -6.26 26.15
N TRP A 51 -3.99 -6.95 27.24
CA TRP A 51 -3.65 -8.37 27.43
C TRP A 51 -4.53 -9.36 26.62
N HIS A 52 -5.55 -8.87 25.92
CA HIS A 52 -6.33 -9.64 24.96
C HIS A 52 -5.85 -9.44 23.52
N LEU A 53 -4.82 -8.65 23.32
CA LEU A 53 -4.28 -8.34 21.99
C LEU A 53 -3.09 -9.23 21.65
N HIS A 54 -3.02 -9.62 20.41
CA HIS A 54 -1.84 -10.23 19.80
C HIS A 54 -1.03 -9.16 19.11
N SER A 55 0.28 -9.14 19.33
CA SER A 55 1.17 -8.09 18.84
C SER A 55 2.17 -8.65 17.84
N ASN A 56 2.19 -8.11 16.62
CA ASN A 56 3.10 -8.51 15.55
C ASN A 56 3.95 -7.32 15.08
N PRO A 57 5.24 -7.53 14.81
CA PRO A 57 6.08 -6.48 14.23
C PRO A 57 5.68 -6.22 12.78
N SER A 58 5.77 -4.96 12.36
CA SER A 58 5.48 -4.54 10.98
C SER A 58 6.28 -3.29 10.61
N VAL A 59 6.10 -2.83 9.38
CA VAL A 59 6.62 -1.57 8.84
C VAL A 59 5.44 -0.72 8.39
N CYS A 60 5.38 0.52 8.85
CA CYS A 60 4.33 1.45 8.46
C CYS A 60 4.43 1.78 6.97
N ALA A 61 3.33 1.61 6.25
CA ALA A 61 3.23 1.86 4.81
C ALA A 61 2.70 3.26 4.46
N ASP A 62 2.49 4.14 5.44
CA ASP A 62 1.80 5.40 5.23
C ASP A 62 2.66 6.48 4.55
N CYS A 63 3.98 6.39 4.68
CA CYS A 63 4.91 7.34 4.04
C CYS A 63 6.32 6.75 3.87
N ALA A 64 7.16 7.47 3.13
CA ALA A 64 8.54 7.06 2.82
C ALA A 64 9.51 6.99 4.03
N VAL A 65 9.09 7.34 5.25
CA VAL A 65 9.89 7.09 6.45
C VAL A 65 9.98 5.60 6.74
N GLY A 66 8.87 4.85 6.56
CA GLY A 66 8.82 3.43 6.84
C GLY A 66 9.05 3.13 8.33
N CYS A 67 8.34 3.80 9.24
CA CYS A 67 8.50 3.61 10.68
C CYS A 67 8.33 2.15 11.06
N ASN A 68 9.24 1.61 11.87
CA ASN A 68 9.05 0.31 12.49
C ASN A 68 7.91 0.40 13.48
N SER A 69 6.97 -0.52 13.38
CA SER A 69 5.74 -0.53 14.16
C SER A 69 5.46 -1.90 14.75
N ARG A 70 4.57 -1.91 15.70
CA ARG A 70 3.91 -3.09 16.24
C ARG A 70 2.42 -2.92 16.04
N VAL A 71 1.80 -3.91 15.43
CA VAL A 71 0.35 -3.95 15.17
C VAL A 71 -0.29 -4.84 16.22
N ASP A 72 -1.22 -4.28 16.97
CA ASP A 72 -1.96 -4.97 18.02
C ASP A 72 -3.36 -5.32 17.51
N MET A 73 -3.69 -6.61 17.51
CA MET A 73 -4.93 -7.17 16.97
C MET A 73 -5.71 -7.97 18.02
N ASP A 74 -7.01 -8.01 17.86
CA ASP A 74 -7.88 -8.89 18.66
C ASP A 74 -8.02 -10.31 18.07
N ALA A 75 -8.66 -11.20 18.82
CA ALA A 75 -8.93 -12.57 18.39
C ALA A 75 -9.90 -12.68 17.18
N LYS A 76 -10.52 -11.58 16.75
CA LYS A 76 -11.38 -11.51 15.56
C LYS A 76 -10.66 -11.04 14.32
N ASN A 77 -9.34 -11.02 14.33
CA ASN A 77 -8.52 -10.55 13.21
C ASN A 77 -8.70 -9.06 12.90
N LEU A 78 -9.03 -8.23 13.91
CA LEU A 78 -9.21 -6.79 13.75
C LEU A 78 -8.04 -6.03 14.37
N ILE A 79 -7.43 -5.14 13.59
CA ILE A 79 -6.41 -4.21 14.09
C ILE A 79 -7.07 -3.23 15.05
N LYS A 80 -6.53 -3.12 16.25
CA LYS A 80 -7.02 -2.23 17.31
C LYS A 80 -6.15 -1.00 17.51
N ARG A 81 -4.85 -1.13 17.31
CA ARG A 81 -3.91 -0.02 17.34
C ARG A 81 -2.59 -0.37 16.67
N ILE A 82 -1.89 0.66 16.25
CA ILE A 82 -0.50 0.58 15.78
C ILE A 82 0.35 1.48 16.69
N VAL A 83 1.42 0.92 17.22
CA VAL A 83 2.36 1.66 18.10
C VAL A 83 3.78 1.57 17.54
N PRO A 84 4.66 2.56 17.80
CA PRO A 84 6.03 2.51 17.33
C PRO A 84 6.81 1.35 17.97
N ARG A 85 7.67 0.74 17.18
CA ARG A 85 8.73 -0.15 17.62
C ARG A 85 10.06 0.55 17.39
N ARG A 86 10.91 0.60 18.42
CA ARG A 86 12.18 1.32 18.34
C ARG A 86 13.08 0.77 17.25
N ASN A 87 13.54 1.65 16.38
CA ASN A 87 14.61 1.40 15.41
C ASN A 87 15.43 2.68 15.27
N ASP A 88 16.66 2.67 15.84
CA ASP A 88 17.51 3.87 15.90
C ASP A 88 17.94 4.38 14.52
N ALA A 89 17.98 3.52 13.50
CA ALA A 89 18.32 3.87 12.13
C ALA A 89 17.15 4.51 11.34
N VAL A 90 15.90 4.31 11.76
CA VAL A 90 14.71 4.73 10.99
C VAL A 90 13.88 5.76 11.74
N ASN A 91 13.18 5.34 12.78
CA ASN A 91 12.20 6.17 13.48
C ASN A 91 12.52 6.38 14.97
N LYS A 92 13.64 5.85 15.47
CA LYS A 92 13.93 5.80 16.90
C LYS A 92 12.72 5.21 17.64
N SER A 93 12.02 6.02 18.43
CA SER A 93 10.77 5.62 19.11
C SER A 93 9.56 6.44 18.63
N TRP A 94 9.70 7.19 17.53
CA TRP A 94 8.65 8.08 17.05
C TRP A 94 7.75 7.40 16.03
N MET A 95 6.49 7.82 15.99
CA MET A 95 5.54 7.53 14.92
C MET A 95 4.51 8.65 14.86
N CYS A 96 4.10 9.06 13.65
CA CYS A 96 3.06 10.06 13.50
C CYS A 96 1.67 9.49 13.79
N ASP A 97 0.75 10.35 14.20
CA ASP A 97 -0.62 9.97 14.56
C ASP A 97 -1.38 9.43 13.35
N HIS A 98 -1.17 10.00 12.16
CA HIS A 98 -1.75 9.51 10.92
C HIS A 98 -1.38 8.04 10.66
N GLY A 99 -0.09 7.68 10.69
CA GLY A 99 0.34 6.29 10.46
C GLY A 99 -0.15 5.29 11.52
N ARG A 100 -0.51 5.77 12.72
CA ARG A 100 -1.10 4.94 13.78
C ARG A 100 -2.56 4.61 13.53
N LEU A 101 -3.29 5.50 12.83
CA LEU A 101 -4.73 5.44 12.64
C LEU A 101 -5.13 5.00 11.21
N SER A 102 -4.18 5.00 10.28
CA SER A 102 -4.42 4.70 8.86
C SER A 102 -4.54 3.20 8.56
N PHE A 103 -5.33 2.44 9.30
CA PHE A 103 -5.54 1.01 9.05
C PHE A 103 -7.00 0.64 8.69
N GLY A 104 -7.93 1.58 8.66
CA GLY A 104 -9.34 1.33 8.34
C GLY A 104 -9.54 0.65 6.98
N TYR A 105 -8.69 0.97 6.00
CA TYR A 105 -8.72 0.36 4.67
C TYR A 105 -8.50 -1.16 4.65
N THR A 106 -8.02 -1.75 5.74
CA THR A 106 -7.84 -3.21 5.84
C THR A 106 -9.17 -3.96 5.89
N HIS A 107 -10.22 -3.32 6.38
CA HIS A 107 -11.54 -3.93 6.57
C HIS A 107 -12.63 -3.27 5.72
N GLU A 108 -12.40 -2.03 5.28
CA GLU A 108 -13.41 -1.24 4.58
C GLU A 108 -13.12 -1.18 3.07
N ASN A 109 -14.19 -1.14 2.29
CA ASN A 109 -14.11 -0.95 0.83
C ASN A 109 -13.15 -1.92 0.12
N ARG A 110 -13.12 -3.19 0.55
CA ARG A 110 -12.26 -4.22 -0.01
C ARG A 110 -12.86 -4.84 -1.28
N LEU A 111 -12.01 -5.06 -2.29
CA LEU A 111 -12.38 -5.89 -3.44
C LEU A 111 -12.40 -7.36 -3.01
N GLN A 112 -13.60 -7.92 -2.88
CA GLN A 112 -13.79 -9.23 -2.26
C GLN A 112 -13.40 -10.39 -3.16
N LYS A 113 -13.72 -10.31 -4.45
CA LYS A 113 -13.53 -11.38 -5.44
C LYS A 113 -13.01 -10.81 -6.76
N PRO A 114 -12.37 -11.63 -7.61
CA PRO A 114 -12.08 -11.23 -8.97
C PRO A 114 -13.36 -10.82 -9.72
N LYS A 115 -13.24 -9.84 -10.60
CA LYS A 115 -14.34 -9.39 -11.45
C LYS A 115 -13.92 -9.39 -12.91
N VAL A 116 -14.85 -9.76 -13.76
CA VAL A 116 -14.76 -9.65 -15.23
C VAL A 116 -15.96 -8.85 -15.71
N HIS A 117 -15.71 -7.74 -16.39
CA HIS A 117 -16.74 -6.78 -16.82
C HIS A 117 -17.73 -6.40 -15.70
N GLY A 118 -17.19 -6.11 -14.52
CA GLY A 118 -17.93 -5.69 -13.32
C GLY A 118 -18.68 -6.82 -12.58
N LYS A 119 -18.71 -8.05 -13.10
CA LYS A 119 -19.36 -9.21 -12.48
C LYS A 119 -18.33 -10.05 -11.73
N ASP A 120 -18.75 -10.63 -10.60
CA ASP A 120 -17.91 -11.57 -9.87
C ASP A 120 -17.56 -12.78 -10.73
N ALA A 121 -16.30 -13.18 -10.70
CA ALA A 121 -15.76 -14.27 -11.48
C ALA A 121 -14.85 -15.17 -10.64
N SER A 122 -14.61 -16.38 -11.08
CA SER A 122 -13.57 -17.23 -10.49
C SER A 122 -12.18 -16.73 -10.88
N TRP A 123 -11.17 -17.09 -10.08
CA TRP A 123 -9.77 -16.80 -10.40
C TRP A 123 -9.35 -17.38 -11.77
N LYS A 124 -9.89 -18.55 -12.15
CA LYS A 124 -9.61 -19.17 -13.45
C LYS A 124 -10.11 -18.31 -14.60
N GLU A 125 -11.36 -17.87 -14.54
CA GLU A 125 -11.98 -17.01 -15.55
C GLU A 125 -11.29 -15.65 -15.63
N ALA A 126 -11.02 -15.03 -14.49
CA ALA A 126 -10.38 -13.72 -14.43
C ALA A 126 -8.94 -13.74 -14.98
N ARG A 127 -8.17 -14.81 -14.68
CA ARG A 127 -6.81 -14.99 -15.24
C ARG A 127 -6.85 -15.18 -16.75
N ALA A 128 -7.79 -15.98 -17.27
CA ALA A 128 -7.93 -16.20 -18.71
C ALA A 128 -8.27 -14.89 -19.43
N ALA A 129 -9.24 -14.13 -18.92
CA ALA A 129 -9.62 -12.83 -19.48
C ALA A 129 -8.47 -11.81 -19.41
N ALA A 130 -7.71 -11.76 -18.29
CA ALA A 130 -6.56 -10.89 -18.17
C ALA A 130 -5.46 -11.22 -19.20
N LEU A 131 -5.15 -12.49 -19.42
CA LEU A 131 -4.14 -12.92 -20.39
C LEU A 131 -4.54 -12.60 -21.84
N GLU A 132 -5.82 -12.76 -22.17
CA GLU A 132 -6.36 -12.38 -23.49
C GLU A 132 -6.16 -10.89 -23.74
N LEU A 133 -6.52 -10.04 -22.75
CA LEU A 133 -6.37 -8.60 -22.85
C LEU A 133 -4.90 -8.16 -22.90
N LEU A 134 -4.00 -8.78 -22.13
CA LEU A 134 -2.56 -8.46 -22.14
C LEU A 134 -1.91 -8.77 -23.50
N SER A 135 -2.48 -9.67 -24.28
CA SER A 135 -2.01 -10.01 -25.63
C SER A 135 -2.38 -8.94 -26.67
N ALA A 136 -3.19 -7.94 -26.31
CA ALA A 136 -3.56 -6.86 -27.23
C ALA A 136 -2.33 -5.97 -27.58
N PRO A 137 -2.26 -5.47 -28.82
CA PRO A 137 -1.19 -4.55 -29.24
C PRO A 137 -1.24 -3.25 -28.42
N HIS A 138 -0.09 -2.58 -28.30
CA HIS A 138 0.06 -1.32 -27.57
C HIS A 138 -0.36 -1.39 -26.09
N SER A 139 -0.22 -2.56 -25.45
CA SER A 139 -0.44 -2.72 -24.03
C SER A 139 0.71 -2.11 -23.23
N VAL A 140 0.40 -1.54 -22.06
CA VAL A 140 1.36 -0.96 -21.12
C VAL A 140 1.05 -1.41 -19.71
N ALA A 141 2.09 -1.47 -18.86
CA ALA A 141 1.96 -1.72 -17.43
C ALA A 141 2.30 -0.46 -16.64
N LEU A 142 1.49 -0.16 -15.62
CA LEU A 142 1.70 0.97 -14.73
C LEU A 142 1.63 0.49 -13.27
N VAL A 143 2.71 0.66 -12.54
CA VAL A 143 2.90 0.08 -11.20
C VAL A 143 3.13 1.18 -10.17
N SER A 144 2.38 1.15 -9.08
CA SER A 144 2.51 2.15 -8.01
C SER A 144 3.67 1.89 -7.06
N ALA A 145 4.16 2.95 -6.44
CA ALA A 145 5.18 2.90 -5.40
C ALA A 145 4.66 2.36 -4.04
N TRP A 146 3.46 1.79 -4.00
CA TRP A 146 2.88 1.09 -2.85
C TRP A 146 3.06 -0.43 -2.91
N ASN A 147 3.63 -0.92 -4.00
CA ASN A 147 3.91 -2.34 -4.17
C ASN A 147 5.25 -2.72 -3.51
N THR A 148 5.34 -3.97 -3.07
CA THR A 148 6.58 -4.52 -2.50
C THR A 148 7.63 -4.76 -3.59
N ASN A 149 8.90 -4.85 -3.21
CA ASN A 149 9.97 -5.17 -4.15
C ASN A 149 9.75 -6.51 -4.84
N GLU A 150 9.26 -7.51 -4.08
CA GLU A 150 8.97 -8.85 -4.57
C GLU A 150 7.85 -8.84 -5.62
N ALA A 151 6.78 -8.09 -5.35
CA ALA A 151 5.67 -7.91 -6.29
C ALA A 151 6.13 -7.26 -7.59
N MET A 152 6.90 -6.16 -7.49
CA MET A 152 7.43 -5.45 -8.65
C MET A 152 8.41 -6.30 -9.45
N SER A 153 9.28 -7.05 -8.78
CA SER A 153 10.25 -7.94 -9.43
C SER A 153 9.56 -9.07 -10.18
N ALA A 154 8.58 -9.75 -9.54
CA ALA A 154 7.81 -10.81 -10.17
C ALA A 154 7.03 -10.32 -11.39
N MET A 155 6.41 -9.14 -11.31
CA MET A 155 5.71 -8.53 -12.45
C MET A 155 6.66 -8.19 -13.60
N LYS A 156 7.80 -7.56 -13.29
CA LYS A 156 8.81 -7.21 -14.29
C LYS A 156 9.33 -8.45 -15.01
N GLU A 157 9.65 -9.51 -14.28
CA GLU A 157 10.11 -10.77 -14.84
C GLU A 157 9.03 -11.41 -15.73
N PHE A 158 7.80 -11.51 -15.25
CA PHE A 158 6.69 -12.06 -16.00
C PHE A 158 6.42 -11.30 -17.30
N LEU A 159 6.33 -9.96 -17.23
CA LEU A 159 6.05 -9.14 -18.41
C LEU A 159 7.20 -9.20 -19.40
N ASN A 160 8.45 -9.11 -18.96
CA ASN A 160 9.62 -9.18 -19.86
C ASN A 160 9.73 -10.56 -20.55
N THR A 161 9.34 -11.64 -19.87
CA THR A 161 9.43 -13.00 -20.38
C THR A 161 8.28 -13.35 -21.31
N GLU A 162 7.05 -13.05 -20.87
CA GLU A 162 5.85 -13.52 -21.57
C GLU A 162 5.26 -12.49 -22.54
N PHE A 163 5.48 -11.19 -22.26
CA PHE A 163 4.94 -10.05 -23.02
C PHE A 163 6.00 -8.97 -23.25
N PRO A 164 7.12 -9.26 -23.94
CA PRO A 164 8.26 -8.33 -24.04
C PRO A 164 7.95 -7.01 -24.77
N SER A 165 6.82 -6.92 -25.45
CA SER A 165 6.35 -5.67 -26.07
C SER A 165 5.67 -4.71 -25.10
N ILE A 166 5.31 -5.16 -23.90
CA ILE A 166 4.67 -4.32 -22.88
C ILE A 166 5.73 -3.46 -22.20
N ARG A 167 5.58 -2.14 -22.31
CA ARG A 167 6.42 -1.18 -21.60
C ARG A 167 5.93 -1.05 -20.16
N ILE A 168 6.89 -1.00 -19.21
CA ILE A 168 6.59 -0.90 -17.78
C ILE A 168 6.88 0.54 -17.32
N PHE A 169 5.90 1.16 -16.69
CA PHE A 169 5.95 2.49 -16.11
C PHE A 169 5.72 2.42 -14.61
N GLY A 170 6.31 3.37 -13.88
CA GLY A 170 6.07 3.55 -12.46
C GLY A 170 5.26 4.81 -12.19
N TYR A 171 4.53 4.83 -11.07
CA TYR A 171 3.91 6.05 -10.57
C TYR A 171 3.87 6.07 -9.05
N ALA A 172 3.66 7.28 -8.52
CA ALA A 172 3.62 7.53 -7.11
C ALA A 172 2.66 8.69 -6.83
N ASN A 173 2.15 8.76 -5.61
CA ASN A 173 1.44 9.95 -5.15
C ASN A 173 2.38 11.15 -5.16
N LYS A 174 1.82 12.34 -5.40
CA LYS A 174 2.58 13.58 -5.34
C LYS A 174 3.23 13.76 -3.96
N THR A 175 4.49 14.16 -3.96
CA THR A 175 5.22 14.47 -2.74
C THR A 175 4.83 15.87 -2.25
N GLU A 176 4.47 15.98 -0.98
CA GLU A 176 4.23 17.22 -0.27
C GLU A 176 5.49 17.68 0.48
N ALA A 177 5.39 18.80 1.19
CA ALA A 177 6.47 19.26 2.06
C ALA A 177 6.60 18.38 3.32
N ASP A 178 7.84 18.10 3.72
CA ASP A 178 8.12 17.43 4.98
C ASP A 178 7.69 18.29 6.17
N GLN A 179 7.17 17.66 7.22
CA GLN A 179 6.88 18.31 8.50
C GLN A 179 7.96 17.93 9.51
N THR A 180 8.82 18.89 9.87
CA THR A 180 9.96 18.66 10.75
C THR A 180 9.68 19.10 12.18
N PHE A 181 9.89 18.19 13.12
CA PHE A 181 9.77 18.39 14.56
C PHE A 181 11.12 18.11 15.25
N PRO A 182 11.32 18.58 16.49
CA PRO A 182 12.49 18.18 17.25
C PRO A 182 12.58 16.65 17.38
N GLY A 183 13.59 16.05 16.77
CA GLY A 183 13.87 14.61 16.87
C GLY A 183 13.18 13.70 15.85
N PHE A 184 12.22 14.19 15.06
CA PHE A 184 11.53 13.41 14.04
C PHE A 184 11.01 14.26 12.88
N THR A 185 11.03 13.71 11.68
CA THR A 185 10.44 14.34 10.49
C THR A 185 9.40 13.42 9.88
N ILE A 186 8.17 13.88 9.74
CA ILE A 186 7.13 13.22 8.97
C ILE A 186 7.38 13.51 7.50
N SER A 187 7.52 12.47 6.68
CA SER A 187 7.73 12.65 5.24
C SER A 187 6.47 13.14 4.54
N GLY A 188 6.63 14.13 3.68
CA GLY A 188 5.60 14.54 2.72
C GLY A 188 5.43 13.57 1.56
N ASP A 189 6.39 12.66 1.35
CA ASP A 189 6.26 11.55 0.40
C ASP A 189 5.41 10.43 1.02
N LYS A 190 4.17 10.30 0.57
CA LYS A 190 3.19 9.31 1.03
C LYS A 190 3.27 7.98 0.27
N ASN A 191 4.46 7.64 -0.20
CA ASN A 191 4.70 6.38 -0.91
C ASN A 191 5.74 5.56 -0.14
N PRO A 192 5.37 4.39 0.40
CA PRO A 192 6.25 3.61 1.28
C PRO A 192 7.48 3.06 0.56
N ASN A 193 7.39 2.81 -0.74
CA ASN A 193 8.40 2.09 -1.52
C ASN A 193 8.83 2.82 -2.80
N ARG A 194 8.85 4.15 -2.81
CA ARG A 194 9.34 4.92 -3.97
C ARG A 194 10.78 4.59 -4.32
N ALA A 195 11.66 4.44 -3.32
CA ALA A 195 13.04 4.08 -3.55
C ALA A 195 13.17 2.65 -4.11
N GLY A 196 12.40 1.70 -3.59
CA GLY A 196 12.34 0.33 -4.11
C GLY A 196 11.82 0.28 -5.55
N LEU A 197 10.80 1.06 -5.89
CA LEU A 197 10.32 1.16 -7.27
C LEU A 197 11.44 1.60 -8.22
N LYS A 198 12.20 2.65 -7.86
CA LYS A 198 13.36 3.11 -8.66
C LYS A 198 14.42 2.02 -8.80
N GLN A 199 14.71 1.29 -7.72
CA GLN A 199 15.70 0.22 -7.74
C GLN A 199 15.27 -0.98 -8.59
N VAL A 200 14.02 -1.43 -8.45
CA VAL A 200 13.51 -2.64 -9.10
C VAL A 200 13.15 -2.39 -10.56
N LEU A 201 12.36 -1.35 -10.83
CA LEU A 201 11.89 -1.07 -12.19
C LEU A 201 12.90 -0.25 -13.00
N GLY A 202 13.79 0.51 -12.35
CA GLY A 202 14.76 1.36 -13.02
C GLY A 202 14.16 2.65 -13.58
N VAL A 203 12.97 3.07 -13.10
CA VAL A 203 12.26 4.26 -13.58
C VAL A 203 12.00 5.24 -12.45
N ASP A 204 12.01 6.54 -12.78
CA ASP A 204 11.54 7.57 -11.87
C ASP A 204 10.00 7.67 -11.97
N PRO A 205 9.25 7.53 -10.87
CA PRO A 205 7.79 7.44 -10.95
C PRO A 205 7.12 8.72 -11.45
N GLU A 206 7.62 9.92 -11.10
CA GLU A 206 7.05 11.18 -11.60
C GLU A 206 7.31 11.37 -13.09
N ALA A 207 8.55 11.22 -13.51
CA ALA A 207 8.92 11.35 -14.93
C ALA A 207 8.21 10.27 -15.77
N SER A 208 8.07 9.08 -15.23
CA SER A 208 7.48 7.92 -15.89
C SER A 208 5.98 8.12 -16.17
N ILE A 209 5.19 8.51 -15.15
CA ILE A 209 3.75 8.76 -15.35
C ILE A 209 3.50 9.99 -16.24
N GLN A 210 4.31 11.03 -16.11
CA GLN A 210 4.20 12.24 -16.95
C GLN A 210 4.52 11.92 -18.42
N ALA A 211 5.57 11.13 -18.69
CA ALA A 211 5.90 10.68 -20.02
C ALA A 211 4.75 9.88 -20.65
N LEU A 212 4.21 8.90 -19.93
CA LEU A 212 3.07 8.12 -20.41
C LEU A 212 1.82 8.98 -20.60
N ALA A 213 1.53 9.92 -19.70
CA ALA A 213 0.36 10.81 -19.81
C ALA A 213 0.47 11.78 -21.00
N ALA A 214 1.68 12.19 -21.36
CA ALA A 214 1.92 13.09 -22.49
C ALA A 214 1.83 12.41 -23.87
N GLU A 215 1.89 11.08 -23.92
CA GLU A 215 1.67 10.34 -25.17
C GLU A 215 0.22 10.51 -25.65
N ASN A 216 0.03 10.61 -26.97
CA ASN A 216 -1.31 10.68 -27.59
C ASN A 216 -1.77 9.33 -28.15
N ALA A 217 -0.92 8.31 -28.08
CA ALA A 217 -1.22 6.99 -28.64
C ALA A 217 -2.33 6.29 -27.82
N ALA A 218 -3.22 5.60 -28.49
CA ALA A 218 -4.18 4.71 -27.84
C ALA A 218 -3.46 3.56 -27.14
N ILE A 219 -3.98 3.15 -25.98
CA ILE A 219 -3.49 2.02 -25.21
C ILE A 219 -4.47 0.86 -25.40
N GLY A 220 -3.98 -0.29 -25.89
CA GLY A 220 -4.82 -1.50 -26.05
C GLY A 220 -5.28 -2.01 -24.68
N THR A 221 -4.32 -2.36 -23.82
CA THR A 221 -4.60 -2.74 -22.43
C THR A 221 -3.66 -2.03 -21.47
N LEU A 222 -4.23 -1.42 -20.44
CA LEU A 222 -3.50 -0.92 -19.28
C LEU A 222 -3.50 -1.99 -18.18
N PHE A 223 -2.33 -2.55 -17.87
CA PHE A 223 -2.12 -3.39 -16.70
C PHE A 223 -1.76 -2.50 -15.52
N LEU A 224 -2.75 -2.19 -14.68
CA LEU A 224 -2.62 -1.23 -13.59
C LEU A 224 -2.48 -1.95 -12.25
N VAL A 225 -1.34 -1.82 -11.60
CA VAL A 225 -1.08 -2.35 -10.26
C VAL A 225 -1.09 -1.20 -9.26
N HIS A 226 -2.21 -1.03 -8.60
CA HIS A 226 -2.53 0.19 -7.85
C HIS A 226 -2.15 0.11 -6.38
N ASN A 227 -2.92 -0.57 -5.56
CA ASN A 227 -2.68 -0.82 -4.12
C ASN A 227 -2.48 0.44 -3.24
N ILE A 228 -3.06 1.58 -3.61
CA ILE A 228 -2.95 2.82 -2.82
C ILE A 228 -4.24 3.04 -2.02
N PRO A 229 -4.20 3.05 -0.69
CA PRO A 229 -5.39 3.32 0.12
C PRO A 229 -5.82 4.79 0.00
N GLY A 230 -7.13 5.03 0.01
CA GLY A 230 -7.68 6.40 0.01
C GLY A 230 -7.29 7.23 -1.22
N PHE A 231 -7.02 6.59 -2.35
CA PHE A 231 -6.52 7.22 -3.55
C PHE A 231 -7.56 8.14 -4.22
N GLU A 232 -7.11 9.34 -4.58
CA GLU A 232 -7.82 10.25 -5.46
C GLU A 232 -7.24 10.17 -6.87
N LEU A 233 -8.12 10.07 -7.88
CA LEU A 233 -7.71 9.92 -9.27
C LEU A 233 -6.98 11.16 -9.78
N THR A 234 -5.66 11.05 -9.99
CA THR A 234 -4.85 12.15 -10.51
C THR A 234 -5.16 12.45 -11.95
N ARG A 235 -4.88 13.70 -12.40
CA ARG A 235 -5.08 14.12 -13.79
C ARG A 235 -4.31 13.23 -14.78
N GLU A 236 -3.08 12.87 -14.44
CA GLU A 236 -2.21 12.04 -15.25
C GLU A 236 -2.77 10.63 -15.40
N LEU A 237 -3.15 9.99 -14.28
CA LEU A 237 -3.71 8.65 -14.31
C LEU A 237 -5.05 8.63 -15.05
N LYS A 238 -5.89 9.65 -14.84
CA LYS A 238 -7.14 9.82 -15.60
C LYS A 238 -6.89 9.86 -17.10
N ALA A 239 -5.95 10.69 -17.56
CA ALA A 239 -5.61 10.82 -18.97
C ALA A 239 -5.08 9.51 -19.57
N ILE A 240 -4.35 8.70 -18.80
CA ILE A 240 -3.89 7.37 -19.21
C ILE A 240 -5.06 6.39 -19.32
N MET A 241 -5.93 6.35 -18.29
CA MET A 241 -7.09 5.47 -18.28
C MET A 241 -8.10 5.79 -19.39
N ASP A 242 -8.33 7.08 -19.67
CA ASP A 242 -9.25 7.52 -20.74
C ASP A 242 -8.78 7.08 -22.14
N ARG A 243 -7.47 6.83 -22.34
CA ARG A 243 -6.89 6.32 -23.60
C ARG A 243 -6.84 4.80 -23.69
N ALA A 244 -7.00 4.10 -22.57
CA ALA A 244 -6.97 2.65 -22.56
C ALA A 244 -8.31 2.07 -23.04
N GLN A 245 -8.26 1.12 -23.99
CA GLN A 245 -9.45 0.40 -24.40
C GLN A 245 -9.92 -0.54 -23.29
N ASN A 246 -8.99 -1.21 -22.64
CA ASN A 246 -9.25 -2.09 -21.51
C ASN A 246 -8.27 -1.81 -20.37
N VAL A 247 -8.74 -2.03 -19.14
CA VAL A 247 -7.88 -1.99 -17.93
C VAL A 247 -7.97 -3.35 -17.23
N VAL A 248 -6.82 -3.92 -16.95
CA VAL A 248 -6.64 -5.03 -16.00
C VAL A 248 -6.12 -4.43 -14.72
N LEU A 249 -6.96 -4.34 -13.71
CA LEU A 249 -6.68 -3.70 -12.42
C LEU A 249 -6.28 -4.73 -11.36
N LEU A 250 -5.14 -4.54 -10.72
CA LEU A 250 -4.75 -5.22 -9.50
C LEU A 250 -4.87 -4.22 -8.34
N ASP A 251 -5.80 -4.47 -7.42
CA ASP A 251 -6.04 -3.59 -6.28
C ASP A 251 -6.69 -4.35 -5.11
N PHE A 252 -6.44 -3.92 -3.89
CA PHE A 252 -7.16 -4.44 -2.72
C PHE A 252 -8.48 -3.72 -2.47
N ALA A 253 -8.68 -2.53 -3.05
CA ALA A 253 -9.83 -1.67 -2.79
C ALA A 253 -10.91 -1.78 -3.87
N SER A 254 -12.17 -1.63 -3.46
CA SER A 254 -13.34 -1.48 -4.34
C SER A 254 -13.70 0.00 -4.59
N GLY A 255 -12.66 0.83 -4.77
CA GLY A 255 -12.76 2.28 -4.85
C GLY A 255 -13.19 2.83 -6.19
N GLU A 256 -12.81 4.09 -6.45
CA GLU A 256 -13.15 4.86 -7.65
C GLU A 256 -12.66 4.18 -8.93
N LEU A 257 -11.43 3.62 -8.93
CA LEU A 257 -10.85 2.98 -10.11
C LEU A 257 -11.69 1.80 -10.61
N LEU A 258 -12.27 1.00 -9.71
CA LEU A 258 -13.11 -0.13 -10.09
C LEU A 258 -14.38 0.28 -10.82
N ARG A 259 -14.84 1.52 -10.63
CA ARG A 259 -16.05 2.06 -11.28
C ARG A 259 -15.80 2.65 -12.66
N TYR A 260 -14.54 2.70 -13.09
CA TYR A 260 -14.20 3.16 -14.43
C TYR A 260 -14.74 2.20 -15.49
N GLY A 261 -15.40 2.74 -16.50
CA GLY A 261 -16.16 1.94 -17.47
C GLY A 261 -15.32 0.98 -18.33
N ASN A 262 -14.01 1.20 -18.43
CA ASN A 262 -13.08 0.36 -19.19
C ASN A 262 -12.30 -0.64 -18.33
N VAL A 263 -12.57 -0.76 -17.01
CA VAL A 263 -12.01 -1.83 -16.18
C VAL A 263 -12.68 -3.14 -16.53
N ALA A 264 -12.03 -3.87 -17.44
CA ALA A 264 -12.52 -5.16 -17.94
C ALA A 264 -12.27 -6.31 -16.95
N VAL A 265 -11.13 -6.29 -16.28
CA VAL A 265 -10.76 -7.29 -15.25
C VAL A 265 -10.26 -6.59 -14.01
N ALA A 266 -10.73 -7.02 -12.84
CA ALA A 266 -10.20 -6.60 -11.55
C ALA A 266 -9.79 -7.83 -10.72
N LEU A 267 -8.56 -7.84 -10.26
CA LEU A 267 -7.96 -8.91 -9.49
C LEU A 267 -7.68 -8.40 -8.07
N PRO A 268 -8.34 -8.96 -7.03
CA PRO A 268 -8.16 -8.54 -5.65
C PRO A 268 -6.77 -8.90 -5.15
N THR A 269 -6.07 -7.89 -4.63
CA THR A 269 -4.79 -8.04 -3.97
C THR A 269 -4.94 -7.99 -2.44
N LEU A 270 -3.82 -8.10 -1.73
CA LEU A 270 -3.75 -8.01 -0.28
C LEU A 270 -3.09 -6.69 0.16
N THR A 271 -3.49 -6.21 1.33
CA THR A 271 -2.82 -5.06 1.98
C THR A 271 -1.46 -5.48 2.55
N SER A 272 -0.63 -4.51 2.94
CA SER A 272 0.66 -4.78 3.60
C SER A 272 0.52 -5.48 4.97
N PHE A 273 -0.66 -5.48 5.56
CA PHE A 273 -0.93 -6.20 6.81
C PHE A 273 -1.26 -7.69 6.60
N GLU A 274 -1.63 -8.08 5.38
CA GLU A 274 -2.09 -9.43 5.02
C GLU A 274 -1.04 -10.23 4.21
N LYS A 275 0.08 -9.62 3.85
CA LYS A 275 1.14 -10.25 3.03
C LYS A 275 2.53 -9.92 3.56
N SER A 276 3.51 -10.72 3.19
CA SER A 276 4.93 -10.40 3.37
C SER A 276 5.46 -9.52 2.25
N GLY A 277 6.55 -8.82 2.50
CA GLY A 277 7.24 -8.05 1.48
C GLY A 277 8.33 -7.16 2.03
N THR A 278 8.98 -6.43 1.12
CA THR A 278 10.05 -5.48 1.45
C THR A 278 9.73 -4.10 0.88
N PHE A 279 9.83 -3.07 1.73
CA PHE A 279 9.85 -1.66 1.32
C PHE A 279 11.25 -1.09 1.50
N VAL A 280 11.66 -0.20 0.59
CA VAL A 280 12.87 0.60 0.72
C VAL A 280 12.48 2.03 1.05
N ASN A 281 12.85 2.48 2.24
CA ASN A 281 12.47 3.79 2.74
C ASN A 281 13.26 4.93 2.04
N ARG A 282 12.94 6.19 2.39
CA ARG A 282 13.60 7.39 1.82
C ARG A 282 15.12 7.46 2.07
N GLN A 283 15.64 6.73 3.06
CA GLN A 283 17.06 6.65 3.37
C GLN A 283 17.76 5.51 2.62
N GLY A 284 17.04 4.75 1.81
CA GLY A 284 17.56 3.57 1.09
C GLY A 284 17.64 2.31 1.94
N ILE A 285 17.05 2.31 3.14
CA ILE A 285 17.04 1.14 4.04
C ILE A 285 15.91 0.20 3.61
N ALA A 286 16.26 -1.01 3.22
CA ALA A 286 15.31 -2.08 2.94
C ALA A 286 14.78 -2.66 4.26
N GLN A 287 13.46 -2.79 4.36
CA GLN A 287 12.79 -3.28 5.55
C GLN A 287 11.74 -4.31 5.15
N SER A 288 11.94 -5.54 5.61
CA SER A 288 11.01 -6.64 5.38
C SER A 288 9.96 -6.68 6.48
N PHE A 289 8.76 -7.13 6.12
CA PHE A 289 7.65 -7.36 7.02
C PHE A 289 6.91 -8.65 6.67
N GLU A 290 6.30 -9.24 7.67
CA GLU A 290 5.47 -10.44 7.55
C GLU A 290 3.99 -10.09 7.73
N PRO A 291 3.06 -10.94 7.28
CA PRO A 291 1.64 -10.71 7.50
C PRO A 291 1.34 -10.67 8.99
N VAL A 292 0.55 -9.71 9.41
CA VAL A 292 0.11 -9.55 10.81
C VAL A 292 -1.32 -10.02 11.01
N MET A 293 -2.07 -10.20 9.92
CA MET A 293 -3.45 -10.63 9.92
C MET A 293 -3.73 -11.63 8.79
N GLU A 294 -4.75 -12.45 8.97
CA GLU A 294 -5.26 -13.31 7.92
C GLU A 294 -6.00 -12.49 6.85
N PRO A 295 -5.94 -12.89 5.58
CA PRO A 295 -6.70 -12.23 4.52
C PRO A 295 -8.20 -12.16 4.81
N VAL A 296 -8.79 -10.97 4.66
CA VAL A 296 -10.24 -10.75 4.86
C VAL A 296 -11.05 -10.87 3.57
N THR A 297 -10.39 -11.14 2.45
CA THR A 297 -10.98 -11.28 1.12
C THR A 297 -10.46 -12.53 0.42
N TYR A 298 -11.00 -12.83 -0.78
CA TYR A 298 -10.42 -13.85 -1.66
C TYR A 298 -9.24 -13.32 -2.50
N GLY A 299 -8.60 -12.24 -2.04
CA GLY A 299 -7.40 -11.67 -2.65
C GLY A 299 -6.19 -12.59 -2.50
N MET A 300 -5.17 -12.31 -3.33
CA MET A 300 -3.87 -13.00 -3.30
C MET A 300 -2.74 -11.98 -3.35
N PRO A 301 -1.55 -12.32 -2.83
CA PRO A 301 -0.37 -11.50 -3.08
C PRO A 301 -0.12 -11.36 -4.58
N GLU A 302 0.39 -10.24 -5.03
CA GLU A 302 0.66 -9.96 -6.45
C GLU A 302 1.63 -11.00 -7.05
N THR A 303 2.56 -11.50 -6.27
CA THR A 303 3.49 -12.58 -6.65
C THR A 303 2.75 -13.86 -7.05
N GLU A 304 1.73 -14.24 -6.28
CA GLU A 304 0.89 -15.41 -6.56
C GLU A 304 -0.06 -15.16 -7.75
N ILE A 305 -0.58 -13.93 -7.88
CA ILE A 305 -1.40 -13.57 -9.04
C ILE A 305 -0.57 -13.73 -10.31
N VAL A 306 0.63 -13.18 -10.34
CA VAL A 306 1.54 -13.23 -11.49
C VAL A 306 1.98 -14.67 -11.79
N ALA A 307 2.35 -15.46 -10.77
CA ALA A 307 2.67 -16.87 -10.93
C ALA A 307 1.50 -17.67 -11.52
N GLY A 308 0.27 -17.36 -11.05
CA GLY A 308 -0.96 -17.95 -11.56
C GLY A 308 -1.27 -17.57 -13.02
N LEU A 309 -1.00 -16.32 -13.42
CA LEU A 309 -1.08 -15.89 -14.82
C LEU A 309 -0.09 -16.67 -15.70
N GLY A 310 1.18 -16.78 -15.28
CA GLY A 310 2.21 -17.55 -15.98
C GLY A 310 1.85 -19.03 -16.13
N THR A 311 1.28 -19.63 -15.10
CA THR A 311 0.82 -21.03 -15.14
C THR A 311 -0.34 -21.21 -16.11
N ALA A 312 -1.33 -20.31 -16.08
CA ALA A 312 -2.47 -20.34 -16.99
C ALA A 312 -2.04 -20.14 -18.46
N LEU A 313 -1.09 -19.24 -18.71
CA LEU A 313 -0.55 -19.00 -20.05
C LEU A 313 0.18 -20.24 -20.61
N ARG A 314 1.01 -20.90 -19.79
CA ARG A 314 1.69 -22.14 -20.20
C ARG A 314 0.72 -23.27 -20.49
N ALA A 315 -0.38 -23.37 -19.77
CA ALA A 315 -1.40 -24.38 -20.00
C ALA A 315 -2.18 -24.19 -21.33
N THR A 316 -2.22 -22.97 -21.87
CA THR A 316 -2.87 -22.66 -23.15
C THR A 316 -1.94 -22.78 -24.36
N ARG A 317 -0.62 -22.77 -24.15
CA ARG A 317 0.37 -23.00 -25.22
C ARG A 317 0.37 -24.49 -25.58
N PRO A 318 0.17 -24.88 -26.87
CA PRO A 318 0.33 -26.28 -27.27
C PRO A 318 1.72 -26.73 -26.88
N ALA A 319 1.84 -27.94 -26.32
CA ALA A 319 3.14 -28.57 -26.10
C ALA A 319 3.88 -28.55 -27.44
N THR A 320 4.92 -27.72 -27.55
CA THR A 320 5.82 -27.79 -28.69
C THR A 320 6.44 -29.18 -28.65
N GLY A 321 5.92 -30.07 -29.52
CA GLY A 321 6.43 -31.42 -29.68
C GLY A 321 7.93 -31.34 -29.94
N VAL A 322 8.70 -31.93 -29.08
CA VAL A 322 10.03 -32.35 -29.41
C VAL A 322 9.89 -33.34 -30.56
N LEU A 323 10.00 -32.84 -31.78
CA LEU A 323 10.29 -33.72 -32.92
C LEU A 323 11.73 -34.22 -32.72
N ALA A 324 11.81 -35.47 -32.35
CA ALA A 324 13.05 -36.23 -32.29
C ALA A 324 13.68 -36.35 -33.69
#